data_59d310a1518603bb62edbe12bf473775
#
_entry.id   59d310a1518603bb62edbe12bf473775
#
_cell.length_a   1.000
_cell.length_b   1.000
_cell.length_c   1.000
_cell.angle_alpha   90.00
_cell.angle_beta   90.00
_cell.angle_gamma   90.00
#
_symmetry.space_group_name_H-M   'P 1'
#
loop_
_entity.id
_entity.type
_entity.pdbx_description
1 polymer ?
#
loop_
_entity_poly.entity_id
_entity_poly.type
_entity_poly.pdbx_seq_one_letter_code
_entity_poly.pdbx_strand_id
1 'polypeptide(L)'
;MYQEATLPLFPMLPAAGRPAPDAEALRRRAGVDYFDLLVREILNRSEAANLPFDWTINPYRGCEFGCVYCYARATHGFFESTGPDDFETRIFVKRNAAERLIQRLRKSDLRGQTIAIGTATDPYQPAEKHFGVTRSLLEAFTAVAGLNLSITTKSPLVLKDLDLLAELDRKHAMEIHMSITTLDRELARKLDPAAPDPQARLRAVERLAEAGIAVTVNCMPVMPGINDSEAELAPLFEAALAAGAIDIHQSALFLKPASRVKFFPWLKEEFPHLLGMYQRLYAKSDYLEGSAKDQLLATFRRLRLQHGLPRAQAAHA
;
A
#
# COMPACT_ATOMS: atom_id res chain seq x y z
N MET A 1 -32.32 6.07 -17.67
CA MET A 1 -31.36 6.97 -17.00
C MET A 1 -31.00 6.30 -15.66
N TYR A 2 -30.00 5.42 -15.66
CA TYR A 2 -29.46 4.83 -14.45
C TYR A 2 -28.21 5.62 -14.10
N GLN A 3 -28.25 6.39 -13.00
CA GLN A 3 -27.07 6.91 -12.37
C GLN A 3 -26.39 5.74 -11.69
N GLU A 4 -25.32 5.22 -12.29
CA GLU A 4 -24.38 4.32 -11.61
C GLU A 4 -23.67 5.16 -10.54
N ALA A 5 -24.07 4.95 -9.31
CA ALA A 5 -23.33 5.42 -8.16
C ALA A 5 -22.04 4.59 -8.10
N THR A 6 -20.93 5.15 -8.61
CA THR A 6 -19.58 4.65 -8.35
C THR A 6 -19.31 4.79 -6.86
N LEU A 7 -19.60 3.74 -6.11
CA LEU A 7 -19.18 3.63 -4.71
C LEU A 7 -17.65 3.72 -4.67
N PRO A 8 -17.08 4.64 -3.90
CA PRO A 8 -15.63 4.71 -3.75
C PRO A 8 -15.13 3.40 -3.12
N LEU A 9 -14.06 2.84 -3.67
CA LEU A 9 -13.42 1.59 -3.20
C LEU A 9 -12.96 1.67 -1.74
N PHE A 10 -12.87 2.88 -1.20
CA PHE A 10 -12.60 3.18 0.20
C PHE A 10 -13.72 4.10 0.70
N PRO A 11 -14.38 3.75 1.81
CA PRO A 11 -15.32 4.65 2.43
C PRO A 11 -14.65 5.98 2.69
N MET A 12 -15.37 7.06 2.41
CA MET A 12 -14.96 8.40 2.82
C MET A 12 -14.64 8.33 4.30
N LEU A 13 -13.36 8.47 4.66
CA LEU A 13 -12.93 8.41 6.04
C LEU A 13 -13.79 9.41 6.85
N PRO A 14 -14.49 8.97 7.90
CA PRO A 14 -15.21 9.89 8.74
C PRO A 14 -14.22 10.93 9.26
N ALA A 15 -14.65 12.16 9.35
CA ALA A 15 -13.88 13.36 9.60
C ALA A 15 -12.72 13.15 10.62
N ALA A 16 -11.56 12.73 10.11
CA ALA A 16 -10.32 12.99 10.80
C ALA A 16 -10.26 14.51 11.01
N GLY A 17 -9.96 14.96 12.23
CA GLY A 17 -9.87 16.37 12.51
C GLY A 17 -9.04 17.05 11.42
N ARG A 18 -9.56 18.08 10.78
CA ARG A 18 -8.78 18.86 9.83
C ARG A 18 -7.66 19.52 10.62
N PRO A 19 -6.38 19.43 10.20
CA PRO A 19 -5.38 20.32 10.76
C PRO A 19 -5.82 21.75 10.48
N ALA A 20 -5.56 22.66 11.41
CA ALA A 20 -5.80 24.07 11.18
C ALA A 20 -5.03 24.50 9.93
N PRO A 21 -5.57 25.41 9.08
CA PRO A 21 -4.88 25.89 7.88
C PRO A 21 -3.51 26.50 8.18
N ASP A 22 -3.31 26.97 9.40
CA ASP A 22 -2.10 27.60 9.96
C ASP A 22 -1.32 26.67 10.91
N ALA A 23 -1.57 25.35 10.87
CA ALA A 23 -0.88 24.40 11.74
C ALA A 23 0.63 24.48 11.53
N GLU A 24 1.36 24.73 12.63
CA GLU A 24 2.82 24.71 12.62
C GLU A 24 3.32 23.28 12.39
N ALA A 25 4.33 23.12 11.52
CA ALA A 25 4.92 21.84 11.26
C ALA A 25 5.69 21.32 12.49
N LEU A 26 5.39 20.10 12.93
CA LEU A 26 6.14 19.41 14.00
C LEU A 26 7.63 19.26 13.66
N ARG A 27 7.93 19.10 12.36
CA ARG A 27 9.28 18.91 11.84
C ARG A 27 9.29 19.24 10.35
N ARG A 28 10.46 19.74 9.87
CA ARG A 28 10.80 19.88 8.45
C ARG A 28 12.03 19.08 8.12
N ARG A 29 12.04 18.39 6.99
CA ARG A 29 13.19 17.61 6.52
C ARG A 29 13.17 17.49 5.00
N ALA A 30 14.23 17.94 4.32
CA ALA A 30 14.46 17.72 2.89
C ALA A 30 13.21 18.00 2.01
N GLY A 31 12.48 19.10 2.27
CA GLY A 31 11.28 19.47 1.53
C GLY A 31 9.99 18.77 1.98
N VAL A 32 10.03 18.01 3.10
CA VAL A 32 8.84 17.39 3.70
C VAL A 32 8.51 18.06 5.02
N ASP A 33 7.25 18.45 5.19
CA ASP A 33 6.69 19.00 6.43
C ASP A 33 5.80 17.96 7.12
N TYR A 34 5.99 17.79 8.42
CA TYR A 34 5.23 16.85 9.24
C TYR A 34 4.30 17.62 10.18
N PHE A 35 3.02 17.25 10.17
CA PHE A 35 1.97 17.90 10.95
C PHE A 35 1.34 16.93 11.94
N ASP A 36 0.93 17.43 13.11
CA ASP A 36 0.14 16.64 14.05
C ASP A 36 -1.30 16.45 13.53
N LEU A 37 -1.82 15.23 13.67
CA LEU A 37 -3.20 14.91 13.33
C LEU A 37 -3.80 14.06 14.44
N LEU A 38 -4.59 14.68 15.31
CA LEU A 38 -5.35 13.93 16.30
C LEU A 38 -6.60 13.33 15.67
N VAL A 39 -6.72 12.01 15.78
CA VAL A 39 -7.86 11.26 15.24
C VAL A 39 -8.85 10.90 16.35
N ARG A 40 -10.13 10.83 16.00
CA ARG A 40 -11.20 10.33 16.87
C ARG A 40 -11.27 8.80 16.84
N GLU A 41 -11.03 8.21 15.68
CA GLU A 41 -11.00 6.78 15.44
C GLU A 41 -9.83 6.46 14.52
N ILE A 42 -9.15 5.35 14.77
CA ILE A 42 -8.02 4.89 13.95
C ILE A 42 -8.39 3.66 13.11
N LEU A 43 -9.33 2.86 13.60
CA LEU A 43 -9.81 1.66 12.94
C LEU A 43 -10.99 2.01 12.04
N ASN A 44 -10.80 1.93 10.72
CA ASN A 44 -11.82 2.26 9.75
C ASN A 44 -12.40 0.97 9.16
N ARG A 45 -13.73 0.83 9.21
CA ARG A 45 -14.42 -0.32 8.63
C ARG A 45 -14.31 -0.28 7.11
N SER A 46 -14.04 -1.43 6.50
CA SER A 46 -14.14 -1.60 5.06
C SER A 46 -15.60 -1.84 4.70
N GLU A 47 -16.16 -1.00 3.83
CA GLU A 47 -17.56 -1.17 3.35
C GLU A 47 -17.62 -1.87 1.99
N ALA A 48 -16.47 -2.04 1.33
CA ALA A 48 -16.41 -2.71 0.03
C ALA A 48 -16.42 -4.23 0.23
N ALA A 49 -17.48 -4.90 -0.24
CA ALA A 49 -17.71 -6.33 -0.07
C ALA A 49 -16.59 -7.22 -0.68
N ASN A 50 -15.75 -6.67 -1.53
CA ASN A 50 -14.74 -7.41 -2.29
C ASN A 50 -13.32 -7.26 -1.73
N LEU A 51 -13.14 -6.58 -0.59
CA LEU A 51 -11.81 -6.44 0.01
C LEU A 51 -11.54 -7.58 1.01
N PRO A 52 -10.31 -8.11 1.05
CA PRO A 52 -9.96 -9.25 1.90
C PRO A 52 -9.72 -8.84 3.37
N PHE A 53 -10.27 -7.71 3.81
CA PHE A 53 -10.13 -7.20 5.17
C PHE A 53 -11.38 -6.47 5.65
N ASP A 54 -11.67 -6.60 6.94
CA ASP A 54 -12.84 -5.97 7.58
C ASP A 54 -12.53 -4.54 8.00
N TRP A 55 -11.27 -4.27 8.35
CA TRP A 55 -10.81 -3.00 8.91
C TRP A 55 -9.49 -2.55 8.30
N THR A 56 -9.31 -1.22 8.29
CA THR A 56 -8.02 -0.63 7.90
C THR A 56 -7.47 0.30 8.97
N ILE A 57 -6.15 0.31 9.09
CA ILE A 57 -5.39 1.28 9.89
C ILE A 57 -4.34 1.94 8.99
N ASN A 58 -4.29 3.27 9.06
CA ASN A 58 -3.25 4.06 8.42
C ASN A 58 -2.62 4.98 9.46
N PRO A 59 -1.38 4.72 9.90
CA PRO A 59 -0.72 5.49 10.97
C PRO A 59 -0.43 6.92 10.59
N TYR A 60 -0.31 7.18 9.30
CA TYR A 60 -0.07 8.49 8.70
C TYR A 60 -1.15 8.85 7.69
N ARG A 61 -1.10 10.08 7.19
CA ARG A 61 -1.76 10.49 5.96
C ARG A 61 -0.72 11.21 5.10
N GLY A 62 -0.70 10.92 3.79
CA GLY A 62 0.42 11.21 2.92
C GLY A 62 1.47 10.11 2.98
N CYS A 63 2.38 10.07 2.01
CA CYS A 63 3.44 9.09 1.93
C CYS A 63 4.64 9.63 1.16
N GLU A 64 5.80 9.66 1.81
CA GLU A 64 7.04 10.22 1.27
C GLU A 64 7.62 9.45 0.07
N PHE A 65 7.15 8.22 -0.23
CA PHE A 65 7.70 7.44 -1.33
C PHE A 65 7.41 7.99 -2.72
N GLY A 66 6.39 8.84 -2.85
CA GLY A 66 6.15 9.61 -4.07
C GLY A 66 5.78 8.78 -5.30
N CYS A 67 5.27 7.56 -5.14
CA CYS A 67 4.91 6.68 -6.24
C CYS A 67 4.03 7.39 -7.27
N VAL A 68 4.42 7.36 -8.54
CA VAL A 68 3.75 8.11 -9.61
C VAL A 68 2.32 7.61 -9.88
N TYR A 69 2.04 6.37 -9.55
CA TYR A 69 0.76 5.67 -9.75
C TYR A 69 -0.12 5.62 -8.49
N CYS A 70 0.30 6.23 -7.37
CA CYS A 70 -0.34 6.00 -6.07
C CYS A 70 -1.81 6.42 -6.04
N TYR A 71 -2.71 5.45 -5.83
CA TYR A 71 -4.15 5.69 -5.72
C TYR A 71 -4.53 6.43 -4.42
N ALA A 72 -3.71 6.32 -3.39
CA ALA A 72 -3.96 6.93 -2.09
C ALA A 72 -3.91 8.46 -2.13
N ARG A 73 -3.38 9.07 -3.20
CA ARG A 73 -3.46 10.53 -3.45
C ARG A 73 -4.89 11.05 -3.35
N ALA A 74 -5.88 10.27 -3.77
CA ALA A 74 -7.28 10.62 -3.66
C ALA A 74 -7.72 10.88 -2.20
N THR A 75 -7.05 10.30 -1.21
CA THR A 75 -7.36 10.50 0.21
C THR A 75 -6.90 11.87 0.73
N HIS A 76 -5.96 12.52 0.04
CA HIS A 76 -5.37 13.80 0.44
C HIS A 76 -6.24 15.01 0.04
N GLY A 77 -7.11 14.87 -0.96
CA GLY A 77 -7.99 15.94 -1.46
C GLY A 77 -8.98 16.54 -0.45
N PHE A 78 -9.10 15.94 0.74
CA PHE A 78 -9.92 16.49 1.85
C PHE A 78 -9.22 17.62 2.63
N PHE A 79 -7.93 17.85 2.38
CA PHE A 79 -7.15 18.89 3.04
C PHE A 79 -6.75 19.93 2.01
N GLU A 80 -7.58 20.79 1.56
CA GLU A 80 -7.25 21.91 0.68
C GLU A 80 -5.84 21.84 0.08
N SER A 81 -5.57 20.70 -0.62
CA SER A 81 -4.28 20.43 -1.23
C SER A 81 -4.02 21.52 -2.26
N THR A 82 -2.90 22.20 -2.14
CA THR A 82 -2.53 23.34 -2.98
C THR A 82 -1.63 22.91 -4.13
N GLY A 83 -1.09 21.67 -4.10
CA GLY A 83 -0.16 21.21 -5.11
C GLY A 83 -0.20 19.70 -5.39
N PRO A 84 0.29 19.29 -6.57
CA PRO A 84 0.32 17.89 -7.00
C PRO A 84 1.25 17.03 -6.13
N ASP A 85 2.19 17.65 -5.41
CA ASP A 85 3.20 16.98 -4.58
C ASP A 85 2.86 17.00 -3.08
N ASP A 86 1.72 17.56 -2.68
CA ASP A 86 1.32 17.66 -1.27
C ASP A 86 1.18 16.29 -0.61
N PHE A 87 0.83 15.26 -1.37
CA PHE A 87 0.69 13.90 -0.84
C PHE A 87 2.02 13.35 -0.31
N GLU A 88 3.15 13.69 -0.92
CA GLU A 88 4.49 13.25 -0.51
C GLU A 88 5.23 14.26 0.35
N THR A 89 4.86 15.52 0.33
CA THR A 89 5.58 16.60 1.01
C THR A 89 4.91 17.09 2.29
N ARG A 90 3.62 16.77 2.48
CA ARG A 90 2.85 17.13 3.69
C ARG A 90 2.33 15.88 4.38
N ILE A 91 3.08 15.41 5.38
CA ILE A 91 2.78 14.16 6.09
C ILE A 91 2.08 14.47 7.42
N PHE A 92 0.90 13.90 7.60
CA PHE A 92 0.15 14.05 8.85
C PHE A 92 0.35 12.82 9.74
N VAL A 93 0.83 13.06 10.96
CA VAL A 93 1.24 12.06 11.94
C VAL A 93 0.12 11.86 12.95
N LYS A 94 -0.46 10.68 13.02
CA LYS A 94 -1.58 10.36 13.93
C LYS A 94 -1.05 9.95 15.31
N ARG A 95 -0.55 10.93 16.07
CA ARG A 95 0.17 10.69 17.33
C ARG A 95 -0.63 9.98 18.41
N ASN A 96 -1.95 10.14 18.42
CA ASN A 96 -2.83 9.46 19.39
C ASN A 96 -3.38 8.10 18.86
N ALA A 97 -2.81 7.55 17.78
CA ALA A 97 -3.32 6.35 17.10
C ALA A 97 -3.40 5.14 18.04
N ALA A 98 -2.34 4.86 18.79
CA ALA A 98 -2.29 3.71 19.72
C ALA A 98 -3.31 3.83 20.84
N GLU A 99 -3.49 5.04 21.43
CA GLU A 99 -4.51 5.29 22.45
C GLU A 99 -5.92 4.98 21.93
N ARG A 100 -6.23 5.45 20.69
CA ARG A 100 -7.53 5.19 20.05
C ARG A 100 -7.74 3.73 19.74
N LEU A 101 -6.68 3.03 19.28
CA LEU A 101 -6.74 1.59 19.06
C LEU A 101 -7.03 0.83 20.36
N ILE A 102 -6.31 1.11 21.45
CA ILE A 102 -6.54 0.47 22.76
C ILE A 102 -7.97 0.70 23.22
N GLN A 103 -8.49 1.93 23.10
CA GLN A 103 -9.87 2.24 23.47
C GLN A 103 -10.88 1.42 22.64
N ARG A 104 -10.61 1.22 21.36
CA ARG A 104 -11.47 0.43 20.46
C ARG A 104 -11.42 -1.06 20.78
N LEU A 105 -10.21 -1.62 20.97
CA LEU A 105 -10.01 -3.03 21.31
C LEU A 105 -10.66 -3.43 22.63
N ARG A 106 -10.73 -2.51 23.61
CA ARG A 106 -11.44 -2.72 24.90
C ARG A 106 -12.96 -2.76 24.74
N LYS A 107 -13.52 -2.10 23.74
CA LYS A 107 -14.97 -1.94 23.55
C LYS A 107 -15.59 -2.98 22.64
N SER A 108 -14.81 -3.67 21.85
CA SER A 108 -15.30 -4.57 20.81
C SER A 108 -14.46 -5.82 20.71
N ASP A 109 -15.12 -6.95 20.60
CA ASP A 109 -14.46 -8.21 20.23
C ASP A 109 -14.26 -8.22 18.71
N LEU A 110 -13.01 -8.23 18.29
CA LEU A 110 -12.61 -8.26 16.87
C LEU A 110 -11.94 -9.60 16.49
N ARG A 111 -12.01 -10.63 17.33
CA ARG A 111 -11.41 -11.94 17.04
C ARG A 111 -11.92 -12.50 15.72
N GLY A 112 -11.02 -13.07 14.94
CA GLY A 112 -11.29 -13.60 13.60
C GLY A 112 -11.44 -12.53 12.51
N GLN A 113 -11.45 -11.24 12.85
CA GLN A 113 -11.54 -10.18 11.86
C GLN A 113 -10.17 -9.81 11.31
N THR A 114 -10.14 -9.37 10.06
CA THR A 114 -8.93 -8.99 9.34
C THR A 114 -8.72 -7.49 9.38
N ILE A 115 -7.55 -7.07 9.86
CA ILE A 115 -7.14 -5.66 9.93
C ILE A 115 -5.93 -5.45 9.02
N ALA A 116 -6.11 -4.62 7.98
CA ALA A 116 -5.06 -4.24 7.05
C ALA A 116 -4.41 -2.92 7.48
N ILE A 117 -3.09 -2.92 7.65
CA ILE A 117 -2.30 -1.74 8.02
C ILE A 117 -1.52 -1.25 6.81
N GLY A 118 -1.66 0.03 6.44
CA GLY A 118 -0.92 0.62 5.33
C GLY A 118 -1.66 0.59 3.99
N THR A 119 -2.99 0.67 4.00
CA THR A 119 -3.80 0.68 2.77
C THR A 119 -3.82 2.03 2.03
N ALA A 120 -3.55 3.14 2.72
CA ALA A 120 -3.57 4.49 2.13
C ALA A 120 -2.33 5.33 2.46
N THR A 121 -1.33 4.72 3.04
CA THR A 121 0.01 5.27 3.32
C THR A 121 0.97 4.11 3.52
N ASP A 122 2.28 4.33 3.41
CA ASP A 122 3.21 3.30 3.84
C ASP A 122 3.46 3.44 5.35
N PRO A 123 3.19 2.40 6.16
CA PRO A 123 3.36 2.46 7.62
C PRO A 123 4.83 2.57 8.04
N TYR A 124 5.76 2.20 7.16
CA TYR A 124 7.20 2.27 7.38
C TYR A 124 7.91 3.29 6.47
N GLN A 125 7.18 4.31 6.01
CA GLN A 125 7.79 5.46 5.34
C GLN A 125 8.82 6.18 6.24
N PRO A 126 9.66 7.08 5.72
CA PRO A 126 10.70 7.75 6.52
C PRO A 126 10.21 8.41 7.81
N ALA A 127 8.98 8.93 7.87
CA ALA A 127 8.34 9.46 9.08
C ALA A 127 8.40 8.49 10.25
N GLU A 128 8.25 7.19 10.01
CA GLU A 128 8.22 6.17 11.05
C GLU A 128 9.54 6.06 11.84
N LYS A 129 10.68 6.46 11.25
CA LYS A 129 11.98 6.53 11.96
C LYS A 129 11.97 7.56 13.10
N HIS A 130 11.09 8.55 13.02
CA HIS A 130 11.07 9.69 13.93
C HIS A 130 9.90 9.66 14.88
N PHE A 131 8.74 9.18 14.41
CA PHE A 131 7.49 9.29 15.16
C PHE A 131 7.05 7.96 15.77
N GLY A 132 7.45 6.80 15.23
CA GLY A 132 7.18 5.49 15.82
C GLY A 132 5.70 5.13 15.96
N VAL A 133 4.83 5.71 15.12
CA VAL A 133 3.37 5.50 15.24
C VAL A 133 2.98 4.07 14.89
N THR A 134 3.61 3.48 13.87
CA THR A 134 3.37 2.08 13.50
C THR A 134 3.76 1.16 14.63
N ARG A 135 4.96 1.33 15.20
CA ARG A 135 5.42 0.53 16.34
C ARG A 135 4.44 0.63 17.52
N SER A 136 4.00 1.84 17.87
CA SER A 136 3.04 2.03 18.98
C SER A 136 1.69 1.35 18.73
N LEU A 137 1.23 1.27 17.47
CA LEU A 137 0.04 0.51 17.09
C LEU A 137 0.26 -1.00 17.24
N LEU A 138 1.43 -1.51 16.82
CA LEU A 138 1.79 -2.92 16.99
C LEU A 138 1.86 -3.30 18.47
N GLU A 139 2.47 -2.47 19.32
CA GLU A 139 2.48 -2.63 20.76
C GLU A 139 1.07 -2.70 21.35
N ALA A 140 0.13 -1.88 20.86
CA ALA A 140 -1.25 -1.93 21.30
C ALA A 140 -1.95 -3.27 21.00
N PHE A 141 -1.61 -3.94 19.88
CA PHE A 141 -2.15 -5.24 19.54
C PHE A 141 -1.67 -6.37 20.46
N THR A 142 -0.55 -6.22 21.15
CA THR A 142 -0.06 -7.26 22.09
C THR A 142 -1.02 -7.52 23.25
N ALA A 143 -1.95 -6.57 23.51
CA ALA A 143 -2.95 -6.69 24.59
C ALA A 143 -4.13 -7.62 24.25
N VAL A 144 -4.27 -8.06 23.00
CA VAL A 144 -5.35 -8.93 22.51
C VAL A 144 -4.78 -10.11 21.73
N ALA A 145 -5.63 -11.05 21.31
CA ALA A 145 -5.24 -12.20 20.49
C ALA A 145 -6.35 -12.59 19.50
N GLY A 146 -6.01 -13.39 18.50
CA GLY A 146 -6.98 -14.01 17.59
C GLY A 146 -7.46 -13.09 16.48
N LEU A 147 -6.69 -12.06 16.11
CA LEU A 147 -6.93 -11.23 14.92
C LEU A 147 -6.21 -11.82 13.70
N ASN A 148 -6.61 -11.38 12.49
CA ASN A 148 -5.82 -11.52 11.27
C ASN A 148 -5.21 -10.15 10.97
N LEU A 149 -3.89 -10.02 11.05
CA LEU A 149 -3.18 -8.76 10.84
C LEU A 149 -2.41 -8.81 9.53
N SER A 150 -2.59 -7.85 8.66
CA SER A 150 -1.77 -7.69 7.47
C SER A 150 -1.12 -6.32 7.42
N ILE A 151 0.16 -6.26 7.05
CA ILE A 151 0.91 -5.00 6.92
C ILE A 151 1.43 -4.90 5.50
N THR A 152 1.05 -3.85 4.78
CA THR A 152 1.57 -3.57 3.43
C THR A 152 2.62 -2.48 3.49
N THR A 153 3.82 -2.77 2.95
CA THR A 153 4.92 -1.81 2.92
C THR A 153 5.86 -2.01 1.73
N LYS A 154 6.58 -0.96 1.35
CA LYS A 154 7.75 -0.97 0.44
C LYS A 154 9.07 -0.89 1.20
N SER A 155 9.02 -0.83 2.53
CA SER A 155 10.18 -0.43 3.34
C SER A 155 10.82 -1.58 4.10
N PRO A 156 12.12 -1.83 3.92
CA PRO A 156 12.89 -2.69 4.81
C PRO A 156 12.92 -2.23 6.27
N LEU A 157 12.44 -1.00 6.55
CA LEU A 157 12.35 -0.49 7.91
C LEU A 157 11.44 -1.34 8.81
N VAL A 158 10.56 -2.16 8.23
CA VAL A 158 9.74 -3.14 8.95
C VAL A 158 10.59 -4.08 9.83
N LEU A 159 11.84 -4.35 9.44
CA LEU A 159 12.77 -5.19 10.18
C LEU A 159 13.17 -4.63 11.55
N LYS A 160 13.00 -3.32 11.79
CA LYS A 160 13.26 -2.73 13.11
C LYS A 160 12.31 -3.27 14.20
N ASP A 161 11.15 -3.77 13.79
CA ASP A 161 10.10 -4.26 14.67
C ASP A 161 9.98 -5.80 14.63
N LEU A 162 11.02 -6.50 14.14
CA LEU A 162 11.01 -7.94 13.94
C LEU A 162 10.70 -8.72 15.25
N ASP A 163 11.23 -8.26 16.37
CA ASP A 163 10.95 -8.79 17.71
C ASP A 163 9.46 -8.73 18.05
N LEU A 164 8.85 -7.59 17.79
CA LEU A 164 7.43 -7.33 18.04
C LEU A 164 6.52 -8.08 17.05
N LEU A 165 6.92 -8.15 15.78
CA LEU A 165 6.21 -8.93 14.77
C LEU A 165 6.18 -10.43 15.13
N ALA A 166 7.30 -10.98 15.59
CA ALA A 166 7.37 -12.36 16.06
C ALA A 166 6.53 -12.61 17.33
N GLU A 167 6.40 -11.62 18.22
CA GLU A 167 5.48 -11.71 19.36
C GLU A 167 4.02 -11.72 18.89
N LEU A 168 3.68 -10.82 17.95
CA LEU A 168 2.32 -10.72 17.42
C LEU A 168 1.91 -11.97 16.63
N ASP A 169 2.81 -12.57 15.86
CA ASP A 169 2.53 -13.79 15.11
C ASP A 169 2.16 -14.98 16.00
N ARG A 170 2.66 -15.03 17.24
CA ARG A 170 2.24 -16.03 18.22
C ARG A 170 0.82 -15.81 18.78
N LYS A 171 0.27 -14.61 18.65
CA LYS A 171 -1.05 -14.21 19.17
C LYS A 171 -2.11 -14.06 18.10
N HIS A 172 -1.69 -13.80 16.88
CA HIS A 172 -2.53 -13.44 15.73
C HIS A 172 -2.09 -14.26 14.51
N ALA A 173 -2.95 -14.39 13.51
CA ALA A 173 -2.48 -14.73 12.17
C ALA A 173 -1.90 -13.44 11.54
N MET A 174 -0.58 -13.44 11.26
CA MET A 174 0.09 -12.26 10.75
C MET A 174 0.70 -12.49 9.37
N GLU A 175 0.59 -11.51 8.49
CA GLU A 175 1.19 -11.54 7.17
C GLU A 175 1.77 -10.18 6.79
N ILE A 176 2.98 -10.18 6.24
CA ILE A 176 3.60 -8.98 5.68
C ILE A 176 3.47 -9.02 4.16
N HIS A 177 2.91 -7.96 3.59
CA HIS A 177 2.84 -7.74 2.15
C HIS A 177 3.95 -6.78 1.72
N MET A 178 5.06 -7.32 1.19
CA MET A 178 6.16 -6.53 0.67
C MET A 178 5.88 -6.15 -0.79
N SER A 179 5.74 -4.86 -1.06
CA SER A 179 5.49 -4.38 -2.44
C SER A 179 6.79 -4.28 -3.23
N ILE A 180 6.89 -5.04 -4.33
CA ILE A 180 8.02 -5.02 -5.28
C ILE A 180 7.42 -5.00 -6.69
N THR A 181 7.37 -3.82 -7.29
CA THR A 181 6.71 -3.60 -8.60
C THR A 181 7.55 -4.10 -9.77
N THR A 182 8.87 -4.04 -9.66
CA THR A 182 9.86 -4.51 -10.64
C THR A 182 11.19 -4.76 -9.95
N LEU A 183 12.04 -5.59 -10.54
CA LEU A 183 13.45 -5.76 -10.14
C LEU A 183 14.39 -4.83 -10.88
N ASP A 184 13.96 -4.22 -11.99
CA ASP A 184 14.73 -3.19 -12.68
C ASP A 184 14.86 -1.95 -11.78
N ARG A 185 16.11 -1.66 -11.37
CA ARG A 185 16.43 -0.57 -10.44
C ARG A 185 16.19 0.80 -11.06
N GLU A 186 16.36 0.94 -12.37
CA GLU A 186 16.15 2.21 -13.06
C GLU A 186 14.64 2.49 -13.14
N LEU A 187 13.86 1.51 -13.58
CA LEU A 187 12.40 1.60 -13.62
C LEU A 187 11.82 1.81 -12.21
N ALA A 188 12.32 1.09 -11.20
CA ALA A 188 11.87 1.25 -9.82
C ALA A 188 12.07 2.69 -9.29
N ARG A 189 13.22 3.33 -9.61
CA ARG A 189 13.46 4.73 -9.22
C ARG A 189 12.56 5.72 -9.95
N LYS A 190 12.17 5.42 -11.18
CA LYS A 190 11.22 6.24 -11.95
C LYS A 190 9.79 6.11 -11.43
N LEU A 191 9.41 4.90 -10.99
CA LEU A 191 8.05 4.61 -10.48
C LEU A 191 7.86 5.04 -9.02
N ASP A 192 8.85 4.77 -8.18
CA ASP A 192 8.83 4.93 -6.72
C ASP A 192 10.05 5.75 -6.26
N PRO A 193 10.15 7.06 -6.58
CA PRO A 193 11.42 7.82 -6.54
C PRO A 193 12.10 7.86 -5.17
N ALA A 194 11.33 7.84 -4.08
CA ALA A 194 11.87 7.88 -2.73
C ALA A 194 11.71 6.55 -1.95
N ALA A 195 11.24 5.49 -2.61
CA ALA A 195 11.14 4.18 -1.98
C ALA A 195 12.49 3.42 -2.03
N PRO A 196 12.72 2.51 -1.08
CA PRO A 196 13.93 1.68 -1.06
C PRO A 196 14.10 0.82 -2.32
N ASP A 197 15.35 0.52 -2.64
CA ASP A 197 15.73 -0.33 -3.77
C ASP A 197 15.04 -1.72 -3.73
N PRO A 198 14.61 -2.30 -4.86
CA PRO A 198 13.98 -3.61 -4.92
C PRO A 198 14.78 -4.74 -4.25
N GLN A 199 16.12 -4.74 -4.41
CA GLN A 199 16.98 -5.73 -3.78
C GLN A 199 17.01 -5.59 -2.24
N ALA A 200 16.88 -4.35 -1.73
CA ALA A 200 16.74 -4.16 -0.29
C ALA A 200 15.39 -4.67 0.24
N ARG A 201 14.34 -4.59 -0.57
CA ARG A 201 13.02 -5.14 -0.24
C ARG A 201 13.06 -6.68 -0.27
N LEU A 202 13.73 -7.31 -1.25
CA LEU A 202 13.92 -8.77 -1.28
C LEU A 202 14.69 -9.28 -0.06
N ARG A 203 15.78 -8.61 0.33
CA ARG A 203 16.49 -8.96 1.58
C ARG A 203 15.62 -8.83 2.82
N ALA A 204 14.66 -7.89 2.80
CA ALA A 204 13.70 -7.79 3.91
C ALA A 204 12.70 -8.95 3.90
N VAL A 205 12.27 -9.42 2.74
CA VAL A 205 11.45 -10.65 2.60
C VAL A 205 12.21 -11.84 3.20
N GLU A 206 13.47 -12.06 2.81
CA GLU A 206 14.32 -13.13 3.32
C GLU A 206 14.44 -13.07 4.85
N ARG A 207 14.75 -11.92 5.42
CA ARG A 207 14.90 -11.75 6.88
C ARG A 207 13.59 -11.97 7.64
N LEU A 208 12.46 -11.60 7.10
CA LEU A 208 11.14 -11.85 7.68
C LEU A 208 10.81 -13.36 7.63
N ALA A 209 11.04 -13.99 6.47
CA ALA A 209 10.82 -15.43 6.30
C ALA A 209 11.74 -16.28 7.21
N GLU A 210 13.03 -15.92 7.34
CA GLU A 210 13.98 -16.56 8.29
C GLU A 210 13.49 -16.46 9.74
N ALA A 211 12.78 -15.38 10.09
CA ALA A 211 12.19 -15.20 11.41
C ALA A 211 10.85 -15.94 11.59
N GLY A 212 10.38 -16.67 10.57
CA GLY A 212 9.12 -17.42 10.59
C GLY A 212 7.88 -16.57 10.28
N ILE A 213 8.04 -15.30 9.91
CA ILE A 213 6.92 -14.40 9.55
C ILE A 213 6.47 -14.71 8.13
N ALA A 214 5.17 -14.92 7.92
CA ALA A 214 4.59 -15.11 6.61
C ALA A 214 4.72 -13.82 5.77
N VAL A 215 5.30 -13.95 4.57
CA VAL A 215 5.49 -12.82 3.65
C VAL A 215 4.90 -13.13 2.28
N THR A 216 4.02 -12.27 1.81
CA THR A 216 3.56 -12.24 0.42
C THR A 216 4.22 -11.08 -0.32
N VAL A 217 4.70 -11.30 -1.54
CA VAL A 217 5.20 -10.22 -2.40
C VAL A 217 4.06 -9.66 -3.25
N ASN A 218 3.80 -8.35 -3.10
CA ASN A 218 2.86 -7.64 -3.94
C ASN A 218 3.56 -7.09 -5.18
N CYS A 219 3.45 -7.79 -6.32
CA CYS A 219 3.86 -7.32 -7.64
C CYS A 219 2.76 -6.41 -8.22
N MET A 220 2.64 -5.21 -7.67
CA MET A 220 1.57 -4.29 -8.07
C MET A 220 1.97 -2.81 -7.93
N PRO A 221 1.48 -1.98 -8.88
CA PRO A 221 0.63 -2.33 -10.01
C PRO A 221 1.43 -2.96 -11.17
N VAL A 222 0.77 -3.83 -11.92
CA VAL A 222 1.28 -4.27 -13.22
C VAL A 222 0.72 -3.35 -14.30
N MET A 223 1.61 -2.83 -15.14
CA MET A 223 1.34 -1.74 -16.09
C MET A 223 1.59 -2.21 -17.52
N PRO A 224 0.55 -2.24 -18.39
CA PRO A 224 0.67 -2.71 -19.77
C PRO A 224 1.79 -2.01 -20.54
N GLY A 225 2.71 -2.82 -21.12
CA GLY A 225 3.85 -2.35 -21.91
C GLY A 225 5.00 -1.75 -21.09
N ILE A 226 4.95 -1.78 -19.76
CA ILE A 226 6.00 -1.24 -18.89
C ILE A 226 6.67 -2.35 -18.06
N ASN A 227 5.89 -3.11 -17.27
CA ASN A 227 6.40 -4.19 -16.42
C ASN A 227 5.50 -5.44 -16.45
N ASP A 228 4.76 -5.65 -17.53
CA ASP A 228 3.79 -6.74 -17.68
C ASP A 228 4.30 -7.92 -18.52
N SER A 229 5.50 -7.82 -19.08
CA SER A 229 6.10 -8.90 -19.87
C SER A 229 6.50 -10.07 -18.97
N GLU A 230 6.49 -11.28 -19.54
CA GLU A 230 6.99 -12.47 -18.83
C GLU A 230 8.49 -12.33 -18.48
N ALA A 231 9.27 -11.68 -19.34
CA ALA A 231 10.68 -11.41 -19.10
C ALA A 231 10.92 -10.51 -17.89
N GLU A 232 9.98 -9.61 -17.58
CA GLU A 232 10.02 -8.76 -16.38
C GLU A 232 9.50 -9.49 -15.12
N LEU A 233 8.43 -10.25 -15.28
CA LEU A 233 7.71 -10.85 -14.15
C LEU A 233 8.36 -12.16 -13.68
N ALA A 234 8.88 -13.02 -14.57
CA ALA A 234 9.44 -14.32 -14.18
C ALA A 234 10.63 -14.18 -13.23
N PRO A 235 11.63 -13.31 -13.47
CA PRO A 235 12.73 -13.11 -12.51
C PRO A 235 12.24 -12.60 -11.14
N LEU A 236 11.17 -11.80 -11.11
CA LEU A 236 10.60 -11.33 -9.85
C LEU A 236 9.96 -12.50 -9.08
N PHE A 237 9.24 -13.40 -9.74
CA PHE A 237 8.68 -14.60 -9.14
C PHE A 237 9.79 -15.48 -8.54
N GLU A 238 10.83 -15.77 -9.33
CA GLU A 238 11.97 -16.57 -8.88
C GLU A 238 12.65 -15.95 -7.66
N ALA A 239 12.96 -14.66 -7.72
CA ALA A 239 13.63 -13.96 -6.63
C ALA A 239 12.77 -13.85 -5.36
N ALA A 240 11.47 -13.60 -5.50
CA ALA A 240 10.56 -13.52 -4.36
C ALA A 240 10.43 -14.87 -3.65
N LEU A 241 10.25 -15.97 -4.40
CA LEU A 241 10.14 -17.31 -3.83
C LEU A 241 11.47 -17.78 -3.24
N ALA A 242 12.60 -17.48 -3.90
CA ALA A 242 13.93 -17.78 -3.36
C ALA A 242 14.20 -17.02 -2.06
N ALA A 243 13.66 -15.83 -1.88
CA ALA A 243 13.71 -15.07 -0.63
C ALA A 243 12.73 -15.57 0.46
N GLY A 244 11.96 -16.63 0.17
CA GLY A 244 11.04 -17.24 1.14
C GLY A 244 9.63 -16.64 1.17
N ALA A 245 9.23 -15.88 0.15
CA ALA A 245 7.82 -15.46 0.03
C ALA A 245 6.91 -16.68 -0.13
N ILE A 246 5.79 -16.69 0.60
CA ILE A 246 4.80 -17.78 0.55
C ILE A 246 3.82 -17.63 -0.60
N ASP A 247 3.63 -16.41 -1.10
CA ASP A 247 2.76 -16.12 -2.24
C ASP A 247 3.21 -14.84 -2.97
N ILE A 248 2.66 -14.64 -4.18
CA ILE A 248 2.88 -13.44 -4.99
C ILE A 248 1.53 -12.94 -5.48
N HIS A 249 1.16 -11.74 -5.08
CA HIS A 249 -0.09 -11.09 -5.51
C HIS A 249 0.17 -10.05 -6.59
N GLN A 250 -0.84 -9.82 -7.41
CA GLN A 250 -0.80 -8.79 -8.44
C GLN A 250 -2.12 -8.03 -8.51
N SER A 251 -2.05 -6.79 -8.99
CA SER A 251 -3.19 -6.08 -9.56
C SER A 251 -2.76 -5.26 -10.75
N ALA A 252 -3.66 -5.14 -11.74
CA ALA A 252 -3.46 -4.18 -12.80
C ALA A 252 -3.45 -2.76 -12.24
N LEU A 253 -2.75 -1.85 -12.91
CA LEU A 253 -2.82 -0.43 -12.59
C LEU A 253 -4.28 0.05 -12.63
N PHE A 254 -4.68 0.79 -11.63
CA PHE A 254 -5.89 1.61 -11.68
C PHE A 254 -5.55 3.08 -11.42
N LEU A 255 -6.20 3.98 -12.16
CA LEU A 255 -5.86 5.40 -12.22
C LEU A 255 -7.07 6.26 -11.83
N LYS A 256 -7.21 6.55 -10.55
CA LYS A 256 -8.15 7.56 -10.07
C LYS A 256 -7.75 8.95 -10.56
N PRO A 257 -8.69 9.90 -10.66
CA PRO A 257 -8.39 11.27 -11.14
C PRO A 257 -7.18 11.91 -10.45
N ALA A 258 -7.06 11.78 -9.13
CA ALA A 258 -5.92 12.30 -8.37
C ALA A 258 -4.57 11.65 -8.74
N SER A 259 -4.57 10.38 -9.15
CA SER A 259 -3.35 9.68 -9.60
C SER A 259 -2.97 10.06 -11.02
N ARG A 260 -3.97 10.34 -11.89
CA ARG A 260 -3.75 10.71 -13.30
C ARG A 260 -2.93 11.98 -13.42
N VAL A 261 -3.09 12.92 -12.49
CA VAL A 261 -2.38 14.20 -12.48
C VAL A 261 -0.85 14.02 -12.42
N LYS A 262 -0.37 12.97 -11.76
CA LYS A 262 1.06 12.65 -11.67
C LYS A 262 1.48 11.61 -12.70
N PHE A 263 0.65 10.59 -12.92
CA PHE A 263 0.99 9.46 -13.79
C PHE A 263 1.12 9.86 -15.27
N PHE A 264 0.18 10.63 -15.82
CA PHE A 264 0.22 10.96 -17.25
C PHE A 264 1.38 11.89 -17.65
N PRO A 265 1.75 12.94 -16.91
CA PRO A 265 2.97 13.69 -17.17
C PRO A 265 4.22 12.81 -17.13
N TRP A 266 4.37 11.97 -16.11
CA TRP A 266 5.45 11.01 -16.00
C TRP A 266 5.48 10.03 -17.18
N LEU A 267 4.33 9.46 -17.57
CA LEU A 267 4.24 8.54 -18.71
C LEU A 267 4.63 9.22 -20.02
N LYS A 268 4.24 10.48 -20.21
CA LYS A 268 4.62 11.28 -21.39
C LYS A 268 6.13 11.50 -21.49
N GLU A 269 6.80 11.67 -20.36
CA GLU A 269 8.24 11.89 -20.28
C GLU A 269 9.02 10.58 -20.48
N GLU A 270 8.67 9.53 -19.76
CA GLU A 270 9.44 8.28 -19.71
C GLU A 270 9.05 7.28 -20.82
N PHE A 271 7.78 7.25 -21.21
CA PHE A 271 7.23 6.32 -22.20
C PHE A 271 6.29 7.01 -23.20
N PRO A 272 6.76 8.01 -23.96
CA PRO A 272 5.89 8.83 -24.84
C PRO A 272 5.11 7.99 -25.85
N HIS A 273 5.66 6.88 -26.32
CA HIS A 273 5.00 5.97 -27.26
C HIS A 273 3.79 5.23 -26.66
N LEU A 274 3.69 5.10 -25.34
CA LEU A 274 2.57 4.44 -24.65
C LEU A 274 1.44 5.43 -24.29
N LEU A 275 1.67 6.73 -24.34
CA LEU A 275 0.70 7.73 -23.88
C LEU A 275 -0.68 7.56 -24.51
N GLY A 276 -0.74 7.42 -25.84
CA GLY A 276 -2.02 7.25 -26.55
C GLY A 276 -2.73 5.95 -26.21
N MET A 277 -1.98 4.88 -25.91
CA MET A 277 -2.54 3.61 -25.44
C MET A 277 -3.20 3.78 -24.08
N TYR A 278 -2.49 4.35 -23.10
CA TYR A 278 -3.02 4.55 -21.76
C TYR A 278 -4.23 5.50 -21.72
N GLN A 279 -4.21 6.55 -22.53
CA GLN A 279 -5.38 7.44 -22.68
C GLN A 279 -6.62 6.67 -23.14
N ARG A 280 -6.49 5.71 -24.06
CA ARG A 280 -7.61 4.85 -24.49
C ARG A 280 -8.02 3.83 -23.42
N LEU A 281 -7.06 3.16 -22.78
CA LEU A 281 -7.33 2.15 -21.75
C LEU A 281 -8.10 2.70 -20.56
N TYR A 282 -7.78 3.95 -20.16
CA TYR A 282 -8.38 4.59 -18.99
C TYR A 282 -9.36 5.73 -19.35
N ALA A 283 -9.88 5.76 -20.59
CA ALA A 283 -10.80 6.81 -21.04
C ALA A 283 -12.16 6.76 -20.33
N LYS A 284 -12.66 5.55 -20.06
CA LYS A 284 -14.04 5.31 -19.57
C LYS A 284 -14.08 4.80 -18.13
N SER A 285 -12.99 4.24 -17.64
CA SER A 285 -12.90 3.60 -16.33
C SER A 285 -11.60 3.99 -15.64
N ASP A 286 -11.59 3.96 -14.31
CA ASP A 286 -10.36 4.06 -13.52
C ASP A 286 -9.59 2.73 -13.49
N TYR A 287 -10.21 1.64 -13.94
CA TYR A 287 -9.66 0.28 -13.94
C TYR A 287 -9.30 -0.17 -15.34
N LEU A 288 -8.27 -1.02 -15.41
CA LEU A 288 -7.93 -1.72 -16.66
C LEU A 288 -9.02 -2.76 -16.95
N GLU A 289 -9.57 -2.73 -18.17
CA GLU A 289 -10.64 -3.61 -18.61
C GLU A 289 -10.32 -4.29 -19.95
N GLY A 290 -11.14 -5.27 -20.33
CA GLY A 290 -11.07 -5.95 -21.62
C GLY A 290 -9.81 -6.79 -21.83
N SER A 291 -9.40 -6.95 -23.10
CA SER A 291 -8.31 -7.86 -23.52
C SER A 291 -6.96 -7.56 -22.86
N ALA A 292 -6.66 -6.31 -22.55
CA ALA A 292 -5.42 -5.95 -21.87
C ALA A 292 -5.38 -6.53 -20.44
N LYS A 293 -6.50 -6.46 -19.69
CA LYS A 293 -6.63 -7.12 -18.39
C LYS A 293 -6.51 -8.63 -18.50
N ASP A 294 -7.18 -9.23 -19.50
CA ASP A 294 -7.17 -10.68 -19.70
C ASP A 294 -5.78 -11.23 -20.01
N GLN A 295 -5.00 -10.52 -20.86
CA GLN A 295 -3.62 -10.87 -21.19
C GLN A 295 -2.71 -10.82 -19.94
N LEU A 296 -2.80 -9.73 -19.17
CA LEU A 296 -2.06 -9.57 -17.92
C LEU A 296 -2.37 -10.71 -16.96
N LEU A 297 -3.66 -11.02 -16.74
CA LEU A 297 -4.08 -12.11 -15.88
C LEU A 297 -3.63 -13.47 -16.39
N ALA A 298 -3.60 -13.69 -17.71
CA ALA A 298 -3.13 -14.95 -18.31
C ALA A 298 -1.63 -15.18 -18.07
N THR A 299 -0.80 -14.14 -18.24
CA THR A 299 0.65 -14.21 -17.95
C THR A 299 0.87 -14.55 -16.49
N PHE A 300 0.17 -13.89 -15.59
CA PHE A 300 0.29 -14.13 -14.15
C PHE A 300 -0.15 -15.54 -13.74
N ARG A 301 -1.28 -16.02 -14.27
CA ARG A 301 -1.75 -17.40 -14.03
C ARG A 301 -0.74 -18.44 -14.49
N ARG A 302 -0.11 -18.24 -15.65
CA ARG A 302 0.93 -19.14 -16.17
C ARG A 302 2.14 -19.19 -15.24
N LEU A 303 2.67 -18.04 -14.84
CA LEU A 303 3.78 -17.96 -13.90
C LEU A 303 3.47 -18.62 -12.56
N ARG A 304 2.27 -18.37 -11.98
CA ARG A 304 1.86 -19.04 -10.76
C ARG A 304 1.86 -20.56 -10.88
N LEU A 305 1.34 -21.10 -12.00
CA LEU A 305 1.33 -22.54 -12.26
C LEU A 305 2.75 -23.10 -12.43
N GLN A 306 3.63 -22.41 -13.13
CA GLN A 306 5.04 -22.81 -13.31
C GLN A 306 5.78 -22.93 -11.98
N HIS A 307 5.46 -22.05 -11.03
CA HIS A 307 6.09 -22.03 -9.71
C HIS A 307 5.30 -22.77 -8.62
N GLY A 308 4.27 -23.55 -8.98
CA GLY A 308 3.50 -24.35 -8.02
C GLY A 308 2.66 -23.56 -7.04
N LEU A 309 2.44 -22.27 -7.29
CA LEU A 309 1.59 -21.44 -6.44
C LEU A 309 0.11 -21.77 -6.66
N PRO A 310 -0.72 -21.81 -5.59
CA PRO A 310 -2.16 -22.06 -5.72
C PRO A 310 -2.79 -21.02 -6.65
N ARG A 311 -3.93 -21.35 -7.25
CA ARG A 311 -4.69 -20.35 -8.01
C ARG A 311 -4.94 -19.15 -7.11
N ALA A 312 -4.58 -17.96 -7.58
CA ALA A 312 -4.89 -16.73 -6.85
C ALA A 312 -6.37 -16.77 -6.49
N GLN A 313 -6.68 -16.67 -5.20
CA GLN A 313 -8.03 -16.29 -4.81
C GLN A 313 -8.30 -14.98 -5.54
N ALA A 314 -9.41 -14.91 -6.27
CA ALA A 314 -9.76 -13.72 -7.00
C ALA A 314 -9.74 -12.55 -6.02
N ALA A 315 -8.67 -11.77 -6.01
CA ALA A 315 -8.75 -10.40 -5.56
C ALA A 315 -9.73 -9.76 -6.54
N HIS A 316 -10.99 -9.71 -6.13
CA HIS A 316 -12.04 -9.13 -6.95
C HIS A 316 -11.65 -7.68 -7.22
N ALA A 317 -11.36 -7.42 -8.50
CA ALA A 317 -11.09 -6.10 -9.04
C ALA A 317 -12.33 -5.22 -8.91
#